data_ac22faaee614a93a9a0b20de9dd1bc70
#
_entry.id   ac22faaee614a93a9a0b20de9dd1bc70
#
_cell.length_a   1.000
_cell.length_b   1.000
_cell.length_c   1.000
_cell.angle_alpha   90.00
_cell.angle_beta   90.00
_cell.angle_gamma   90.00
#
_symmetry.space_group_name_H-M   'P 1'
#
loop_
_entity.id
_entity.type
_entity.pdbx_description
1 polymer ?
#
loop_
_entity_poly.entity_id
_entity_poly.type
_entity_poly.pdbx_seq_one_letter_code
_entity_poly.pdbx_strand_id
1 'polypeptide(L)'
;DVEEAFRAGAAAVKYAVRGTTDKMVIRKRDMTSGKYKCKIGVMSVAKAANTEKKVPLEWIVNNGTMLSQEYVDYALPLIQGESKAKLEDGLPRFAQLKKVLVK
;
A
#
# COMPACT_ATOMS: atom_id res chain seq x y z
N ASP A 1 5.43 -4.19 2.39
CA ASP A 1 4.85 -2.93 1.95
C ASP A 1 5.41 -2.46 0.60
N VAL A 2 6.75 -2.48 0.41
CA VAL A 2 7.40 -2.09 -0.86
C VAL A 2 6.90 -2.91 -2.04
N GLU A 3 6.84 -4.23 -1.92
CA GLU A 3 6.32 -5.11 -2.97
C GLU A 3 4.83 -4.85 -3.26
N GLU A 4 4.04 -4.60 -2.23
CA GLU A 4 2.62 -4.26 -2.39
C GLU A 4 2.44 -2.92 -3.10
N ALA A 5 3.28 -1.92 -2.79
CA ALA A 5 3.28 -0.64 -3.47
C ALA A 5 3.65 -0.79 -4.95
N PHE A 6 4.66 -1.59 -5.27
CA PHE A 6 5.04 -1.90 -6.65
C PHE A 6 3.88 -2.56 -7.42
N ARG A 7 3.24 -3.57 -6.82
CA ARG A 7 2.08 -4.27 -7.41
C ARG A 7 0.90 -3.31 -7.62
N ALA A 8 0.67 -2.39 -6.69
CA ALA A 8 -0.38 -1.39 -6.83
C ALA A 8 -0.10 -0.44 -8.00
N GLY A 9 1.14 0.04 -8.15
CA GLY A 9 1.55 0.88 -9.28
C GLY A 9 1.40 0.17 -10.62
N ALA A 10 1.88 -1.08 -10.73
CA ALA A 10 1.72 -1.89 -11.94
C ALA A 10 0.23 -2.13 -12.29
N ALA A 11 -0.62 -2.34 -11.28
CA ALA A 11 -2.05 -2.48 -11.48
C ALA A 11 -2.70 -1.18 -11.96
N ALA A 12 -2.28 -0.03 -11.46
CA ALA A 12 -2.79 1.27 -11.89
C ALA A 12 -2.56 1.50 -13.39
N VAL A 13 -1.35 1.24 -13.88
CA VAL A 13 -1.04 1.29 -15.32
C VAL A 13 -1.91 0.32 -16.11
N LYS A 14 -2.04 -0.93 -15.65
CA LYS A 14 -2.84 -1.96 -16.32
C LYS A 14 -4.32 -1.58 -16.42
N TYR A 15 -4.89 -0.98 -15.38
CA TYR A 15 -6.28 -0.49 -15.41
C TYR A 15 -6.43 0.72 -16.33
N ALA A 16 -5.48 1.66 -16.32
CA ALA A 16 -5.48 2.82 -17.21
C ALA A 16 -5.46 2.40 -18.70
N VAL A 17 -4.57 1.48 -19.06
CA VAL A 17 -4.47 0.94 -20.44
C VAL A 17 -5.76 0.25 -20.87
N ARG A 18 -6.51 -0.32 -19.93
CA ARG A 18 -7.83 -0.95 -20.20
C ARG A 18 -8.98 0.06 -20.27
N GLY A 19 -8.70 1.35 -20.19
CA GLY A 19 -9.70 2.40 -20.23
C GLY A 19 -10.48 2.60 -18.93
N THR A 20 -9.98 2.09 -17.82
CA THR A 20 -10.63 2.31 -16.51
C THR A 20 -10.41 3.75 -16.08
N THR A 21 -11.50 4.51 -15.89
CA THR A 21 -11.49 5.90 -15.44
C THR A 21 -12.25 6.06 -14.13
N ASP A 22 -12.04 7.17 -13.41
CA ASP A 22 -12.67 7.51 -12.13
C ASP A 22 -12.49 6.45 -11.02
N LYS A 23 -11.44 5.64 -11.14
CA LYS A 23 -11.08 4.60 -10.19
C LYS A 23 -9.67 4.83 -9.66
N MET A 24 -9.46 4.49 -8.40
CA MET A 24 -8.14 4.37 -7.82
C MET A 24 -7.84 2.92 -7.44
N VAL A 25 -6.59 2.55 -7.54
CA VAL A 25 -6.13 1.23 -7.08
C VAL A 25 -6.07 1.24 -5.55
N ILE A 26 -6.58 0.18 -4.96
CA ILE A 26 -6.59 -0.02 -3.51
C ILE A 26 -5.94 -1.34 -3.14
N ARG A 27 -5.38 -1.38 -1.94
CA ARG A 27 -4.89 -2.59 -1.29
C ARG A 27 -5.95 -3.09 -0.32
N LYS A 28 -6.40 -4.33 -0.49
CA LYS A 28 -7.37 -4.98 0.38
C LYS A 28 -6.67 -6.02 1.23
N ARG A 29 -6.83 -5.91 2.54
CA ARG A 29 -6.39 -6.93 3.48
C ARG A 29 -7.25 -8.18 3.32
N ASP A 30 -6.62 -9.33 3.21
CA ASP A 30 -7.26 -10.63 3.20
C ASP A 30 -6.62 -11.52 4.27
N MET A 31 -7.44 -11.95 5.22
CA MET A 31 -7.05 -12.82 6.34
C MET A 31 -7.73 -14.20 6.27
N THR A 32 -8.39 -14.54 5.16
CA THR A 32 -9.20 -15.76 5.03
C THR A 32 -8.40 -17.06 5.23
N SER A 33 -7.09 -17.02 4.98
CA SER A 33 -6.19 -18.17 5.19
C SER A 33 -5.49 -18.19 6.56
N GLY A 34 -5.90 -17.33 7.49
CA GLY A 34 -5.21 -17.14 8.77
C GLY A 34 -3.86 -16.41 8.68
N LYS A 35 -3.44 -16.08 7.46
CA LYS A 35 -2.23 -15.29 7.19
C LYS A 35 -2.59 -14.04 6.39
N TYR A 36 -1.88 -12.95 6.69
CA TYR A 36 -2.03 -11.71 5.92
C TYR A 36 -1.70 -11.92 4.45
N LYS A 37 -2.61 -11.47 3.59
CA LYS A 37 -2.41 -11.34 2.15
C LYS A 37 -2.94 -9.99 1.68
N CYS A 38 -2.22 -9.35 0.77
CA CYS A 38 -2.67 -8.15 0.10
C CYS A 38 -3.27 -8.50 -1.26
N LYS A 39 -4.55 -8.18 -1.44
CA LYS A 39 -5.24 -8.22 -2.73
C LYS A 39 -5.32 -6.82 -3.32
N ILE A 40 -4.98 -6.69 -4.59
CA ILE A 40 -5.14 -5.43 -5.32
C ILE A 40 -6.57 -5.37 -5.89
N GLY A 41 -7.20 -4.23 -5.70
CA GLY A 41 -8.52 -3.94 -6.25
C GLY A 41 -8.63 -2.51 -6.73
N VAL A 42 -9.81 -2.12 -7.13
CA VAL A 42 -10.14 -0.73 -7.51
C VAL A 42 -11.37 -0.25 -6.75
N MET A 43 -11.42 1.06 -6.51
CA MET A 43 -12.60 1.72 -5.97
C MET A 43 -12.79 3.08 -6.64
N SER A 44 -14.02 3.61 -6.61
CA SER A 44 -14.31 4.94 -7.14
C SER A 44 -13.54 6.02 -6.38
N VAL A 45 -12.93 6.96 -7.09
CA VAL A 45 -12.24 8.11 -6.52
C VAL A 45 -13.18 8.93 -5.64
N ALA A 46 -14.45 9.06 -6.02
CA ALA A 46 -15.46 9.78 -5.23
C ALA A 46 -15.66 9.22 -3.80
N LYS A 47 -15.39 7.92 -3.60
CA LYS A 47 -15.48 7.30 -2.26
C LYS A 47 -14.24 7.54 -1.39
N ALA A 48 -13.12 7.91 -2.00
CA ALA A 48 -11.87 8.18 -1.30
C ALA A 48 -11.60 9.68 -1.13
N ALA A 49 -12.14 10.49 -2.05
CA ALA A 49 -11.93 11.93 -2.04
C ALA A 49 -12.49 12.55 -0.75
N ASN A 50 -11.69 13.40 -0.13
CA ASN A 50 -12.03 14.12 1.10
C ASN A 50 -12.36 13.23 2.31
N THR A 51 -11.99 11.94 2.26
CA THR A 51 -12.13 11.03 3.39
C THR A 51 -10.75 10.67 3.95
N GLU A 52 -10.64 10.70 5.26
CA GLU A 52 -9.43 10.35 5.99
C GLU A 52 -9.70 9.09 6.83
N LYS A 53 -8.84 8.08 6.67
CA LYS A 53 -8.90 6.89 7.52
C LYS A 53 -8.05 7.13 8.76
N LYS A 54 -8.70 7.36 9.88
CA LYS A 54 -8.03 7.55 11.19
C LYS A 54 -7.85 6.22 11.91
N VAL A 55 -6.90 6.22 12.86
CA VAL A 55 -6.78 5.12 13.83
C VAL A 55 -8.02 5.15 14.74
N PRO A 56 -8.72 4.02 14.92
CA PRO A 56 -9.83 3.94 15.87
C PRO A 56 -9.36 4.36 17.27
N LEU A 57 -10.15 5.20 17.94
CA LEU A 57 -9.77 5.73 19.26
C LEU A 57 -9.67 4.63 20.33
N GLU A 58 -10.46 3.56 20.19
CA GLU A 58 -10.41 2.37 21.04
C GLU A 58 -9.08 1.61 20.97
N TRP A 59 -8.28 1.85 19.93
CA TRP A 59 -6.93 1.28 19.80
C TRP A 59 -5.88 2.08 20.53
N ILE A 60 -6.23 3.26 21.04
CA ILE A 60 -5.36 4.12 21.81
C ILE A 60 -5.75 3.96 23.28
N VAL A 61 -4.87 3.35 24.07
CA VAL A 61 -5.14 2.97 25.46
C VAL A 61 -4.18 3.65 26.43
N ASN A 62 -4.40 3.45 27.74
CA ASN A 62 -3.55 3.99 28.79
C ASN A 62 -3.36 5.51 28.67
N ASN A 63 -4.48 6.26 28.59
CA ASN A 63 -4.48 7.72 28.46
C ASN A 63 -3.66 8.24 27.26
N GLY A 64 -3.66 7.53 26.14
CA GLY A 64 -2.99 7.95 24.92
C GLY A 64 -1.50 7.56 24.82
N THR A 65 -0.99 6.79 25.75
CA THR A 65 0.44 6.43 25.81
C THR A 65 0.76 5.06 25.23
N MET A 66 -0.25 4.21 24.97
CA MET A 66 -0.06 2.86 24.46
C MET A 66 -1.07 2.52 23.37
N LEU A 67 -0.79 1.48 22.62
CA LEU A 67 -1.66 0.93 21.59
C LEU A 67 -2.19 -0.44 22.00
N SER A 68 -3.42 -0.74 21.64
CA SER A 68 -4.06 -2.02 21.94
C SER A 68 -3.45 -3.17 21.14
N GLN A 69 -3.74 -4.41 21.56
CA GLN A 69 -3.31 -5.59 20.82
C GLN A 69 -3.90 -5.64 19.41
N GLU A 70 -5.13 -5.15 19.21
CA GLU A 70 -5.79 -5.07 17.90
C GLU A 70 -5.00 -4.19 16.93
N TYR A 71 -4.42 -3.08 17.41
CA TYR A 71 -3.54 -2.27 16.58
C TYR A 71 -2.27 -3.03 16.21
N VAL A 72 -1.66 -3.73 17.14
CA VAL A 72 -0.46 -4.55 16.89
C VAL A 72 -0.75 -5.62 15.84
N ASP A 73 -1.85 -6.34 15.99
CA ASP A 73 -2.29 -7.37 15.04
C ASP A 73 -2.59 -6.79 13.65
N TYR A 74 -3.06 -5.55 13.60
CA TYR A 74 -3.26 -4.83 12.35
C TYR A 74 -1.94 -4.41 11.70
N ALA A 75 -1.02 -3.84 12.46
CA ALA A 75 0.18 -3.21 11.93
C ALA A 75 1.34 -4.20 11.70
N LEU A 76 1.50 -5.19 12.56
CA LEU A 76 2.64 -6.11 12.55
C LEU A 76 2.87 -6.79 11.19
N PRO A 77 1.86 -7.31 10.48
CA PRO A 77 2.06 -7.91 9.15
C PRO A 77 2.56 -6.94 8.09
N LEU A 78 2.36 -5.62 8.29
CA LEU A 78 2.75 -4.59 7.34
C LEU A 78 4.23 -4.20 7.47
N ILE A 79 4.83 -4.44 8.64
CA ILE A 79 6.21 -4.10 8.94
C ILE A 79 7.15 -5.31 9.01
N GLN A 80 6.61 -6.51 8.86
CA GLN A 80 7.40 -7.74 8.84
C GLN A 80 8.12 -7.94 7.51
N GLY A 81 9.39 -8.33 7.59
CA GLY A 81 10.25 -8.63 6.45
C GLY A 81 10.92 -7.38 5.86
N GLU A 82 12.02 -7.61 5.17
CA GLU A 82 12.78 -6.58 4.47
C GLU A 82 12.68 -6.80 2.97
N SER A 83 12.55 -5.71 2.21
CA SER A 83 12.67 -5.77 0.76
C SER A 83 14.16 -5.90 0.40
N LYS A 84 14.50 -6.88 -0.46
CA LYS A 84 15.84 -7.00 -1.00
C LYS A 84 16.04 -5.91 -2.06
N ALA A 85 16.60 -4.77 -1.65
CA ALA A 85 17.00 -3.72 -2.60
C ALA A 85 18.11 -4.24 -3.50
N LYS A 86 18.06 -3.93 -4.80
CA LYS A 86 19.21 -4.15 -5.69
C LYS A 86 20.30 -3.17 -5.32
N LEU A 87 21.50 -3.68 -5.14
CA LEU A 87 22.69 -2.88 -4.84
C LEU A 87 23.58 -2.80 -6.09
N GLU A 88 24.25 -1.69 -6.25
CA GLU A 88 25.28 -1.44 -7.23
C GLU A 88 26.44 -0.76 -6.49
N ASP A 89 27.61 -1.37 -6.48
CA ASP A 89 28.81 -0.93 -5.72
C ASP A 89 28.54 -0.66 -4.22
N GLY A 90 27.70 -1.51 -3.60
CA GLY A 90 27.34 -1.40 -2.19
C GLY A 90 26.28 -0.35 -1.87
N LEU A 91 25.77 0.39 -2.84
CA LEU A 91 24.75 1.41 -2.70
C LEU A 91 23.40 0.95 -3.28
N PRO A 92 22.25 1.42 -2.75
CA PRO A 92 20.95 1.12 -3.33
C PRO A 92 20.85 1.63 -4.77
N ARG A 93 20.46 0.77 -5.69
CA ARG A 93 20.21 1.13 -7.07
C ARG A 93 18.82 1.76 -7.22
N PHE A 94 18.78 3.01 -7.66
CA PHE A 94 17.54 3.72 -7.98
C PHE A 94 17.20 3.63 -9.47
N ALA A 95 15.89 3.59 -9.78
CA ALA A 95 15.41 3.68 -11.15
C ALA A 95 15.70 5.08 -11.72
N GLN A 96 16.31 5.14 -12.90
CA GLN A 96 16.48 6.38 -13.65
C GLN A 96 15.50 6.39 -14.82
N LEU A 97 14.55 7.33 -14.79
CA LEU A 97 13.57 7.50 -15.85
C LEU A 97 14.10 8.53 -16.87
N LYS A 98 14.14 8.13 -18.15
CA LYS A 98 14.41 9.07 -19.23
C LYS A 98 13.17 9.92 -19.48
N LYS A 99 13.33 11.23 -19.39
CA LYS A 99 12.27 12.18 -19.82
C LYS A 99 12.28 12.25 -21.34
N VAL A 100 11.30 11.66 -21.98
CA VAL A 100 11.14 11.69 -23.45
C VAL A 100 9.90 12.53 -23.75
N LEU A 101 10.09 13.55 -24.58
CA LEU A 101 8.97 14.37 -25.09
C LEU A 101 8.08 13.50 -25.99
N VAL A 102 6.80 13.50 -25.71
CA VAL A 102 5.81 12.89 -26.60
C VAL A 102 5.62 13.86 -27.78
N LYS A 103 5.88 13.37 -28.99
CA LYS A 103 5.65 14.11 -30.24
C LYS A 103 4.18 14.04 -30.61
#